data_22a6684e55f2c0cc1a52ed0385e11d0d
#
_entry.id   22a6684e55f2c0cc1a52ed0385e11d0d
#
_cell.length_a   1.000
_cell.length_b   1.000
_cell.length_c   1.000
_cell.angle_alpha   90.00
_cell.angle_beta   90.00
_cell.angle_gamma   90.00
#
_symmetry.space_group_name_H-M   'P 1'
#
loop_
_entity.id
_entity.type
_entity.pdbx_description
1 polymer ?
#
loop_
_entity_poly.entity_id
_entity_poly.type
_entity_poly.pdbx_seq_one_letter_code
_entity_poly.pdbx_strand_id
1 'polypeptide(L)'
;MMQSGKQRALVLFSGGQDSTTCLAWALARYDLVETIGFDYGQRHAVELDCREPVRAALRQLAPQWDARLGDDHLFDASVIATIGATALTSDAAIELDAQGLPTTFVPGRNLLFLVLAGAVAARRELEVIVGGMCETDFSGYPDCRDDTMKAMQLALNLGMDRRFALETPLMWRDKADTWRLAETLGGEALVALICEWTHTCYLGDRRHRHAWGYGCGHCPACLLRARGHARFRSERPDARE
;
A
#
# COMPACT_ATOMS: atom_id res chain seq x y z
N MET A 1 -36.06 5.19 -3.45
CA MET A 1 -34.98 4.98 -4.41
C MET A 1 -33.81 5.83 -3.91
N MET A 2 -32.84 5.22 -3.24
CA MET A 2 -31.58 5.91 -2.92
C MET A 2 -30.87 6.15 -4.24
N GLN A 3 -30.62 7.41 -4.61
CA GLN A 3 -29.70 7.74 -5.67
C GLN A 3 -28.37 7.07 -5.33
N SER A 4 -27.89 6.20 -6.21
CA SER A 4 -26.53 5.68 -6.15
C SER A 4 -25.59 6.88 -6.33
N GLY A 5 -25.27 7.53 -5.21
CA GLY A 5 -24.27 8.59 -5.19
C GLY A 5 -22.96 8.01 -5.71
N LYS A 6 -22.21 8.82 -6.46
CA LYS A 6 -20.87 8.45 -6.90
C LYS A 6 -20.01 8.15 -5.67
N GLN A 7 -19.53 6.92 -5.52
CA GLN A 7 -18.68 6.55 -4.40
C GLN A 7 -17.24 7.08 -4.60
N ARG A 8 -16.69 7.67 -3.56
CA ARG A 8 -15.40 8.36 -3.57
C ARG A 8 -14.46 7.74 -2.53
N ALA A 9 -13.23 7.49 -2.90
CA ALA A 9 -12.27 6.79 -2.04
C ALA A 9 -10.97 7.58 -1.85
N LEU A 10 -10.36 7.40 -0.68
CA LEU A 10 -9.00 7.82 -0.36
C LEU A 10 -8.13 6.58 -0.17
N VAL A 11 -7.06 6.46 -0.93
CA VAL A 11 -6.13 5.32 -0.87
C VAL A 11 -4.87 5.72 -0.11
N LEU A 12 -4.50 4.96 0.95
CA LEU A 12 -3.19 5.05 1.54
C LEU A 12 -2.16 4.54 0.53
N PHE A 13 -1.39 5.45 -0.03
CA PHE A 13 -0.53 5.18 -1.17
C PHE A 13 0.92 5.58 -0.88
N SER A 14 1.79 4.58 -0.71
CA SER A 14 3.23 4.79 -0.45
C SER A 14 4.07 4.88 -1.73
N GLY A 15 3.62 4.29 -2.83
CA GLY A 15 4.39 4.08 -4.07
C GLY A 15 4.97 2.66 -4.18
N GLY A 16 4.72 1.80 -3.20
CA GLY A 16 5.10 0.39 -3.21
C GLY A 16 4.11 -0.51 -3.96
N GLN A 17 4.47 -1.78 -4.11
CA GLN A 17 3.68 -2.79 -4.82
C GLN A 17 2.24 -2.89 -4.29
N ASP A 18 2.09 -3.06 -2.98
CA ASP A 18 0.80 -3.33 -2.35
C ASP A 18 -0.14 -2.13 -2.47
N SER A 19 0.35 -0.95 -2.15
CA SER A 19 -0.43 0.29 -2.26
C SER A 19 -0.79 0.63 -3.71
N THR A 20 0.06 0.29 -4.69
CA THR A 20 -0.24 0.43 -6.12
C THR A 20 -1.33 -0.54 -6.56
N THR A 21 -1.30 -1.79 -6.08
CA THR A 21 -2.37 -2.76 -6.34
C THR A 21 -3.69 -2.31 -5.72
N CYS A 22 -3.67 -1.76 -4.50
CA CYS A 22 -4.84 -1.18 -3.86
C CYS A 22 -5.38 0.05 -4.62
N LEU A 23 -4.51 0.89 -5.16
CA LEU A 23 -4.91 2.04 -5.97
C LEU A 23 -5.60 1.58 -7.26
N ALA A 24 -5.04 0.61 -7.98
CA ALA A 24 -5.68 0.03 -9.16
C ALA A 24 -7.03 -0.64 -8.81
N TRP A 25 -7.11 -1.32 -7.65
CA TRP A 25 -8.34 -1.91 -7.15
C TRP A 25 -9.42 -0.86 -6.87
N ALA A 26 -9.05 0.27 -6.28
CA ALA A 26 -9.95 1.39 -6.02
C ALA A 26 -10.41 2.05 -7.33
N LEU A 27 -9.49 2.32 -8.27
CA LEU A 27 -9.79 2.90 -9.58
C LEU A 27 -10.75 2.03 -10.43
N ALA A 28 -10.74 0.72 -10.22
CA ALA A 28 -11.70 -0.18 -10.88
C ALA A 28 -13.12 -0.08 -10.30
N ARG A 29 -13.32 0.48 -9.09
CA ARG A 29 -14.57 0.43 -8.32
C ARG A 29 -15.22 1.78 -8.09
N TYR A 30 -14.43 2.79 -7.73
CA TYR A 30 -14.92 4.09 -7.28
C TYR A 30 -14.88 5.12 -8.39
N ASP A 31 -15.76 6.10 -8.33
CA ASP A 31 -15.90 7.14 -9.36
C ASP A 31 -14.86 8.26 -9.23
N LEU A 32 -14.36 8.48 -8.00
CA LEU A 32 -13.23 9.36 -7.70
C LEU A 32 -12.34 8.68 -6.68
N VAL A 33 -11.03 8.68 -6.95
CA VAL A 33 -10.01 8.09 -6.10
C VAL A 33 -8.90 9.12 -5.87
N GLU A 34 -8.77 9.56 -4.65
CA GLU A 34 -7.63 10.38 -4.22
C GLU A 34 -6.59 9.52 -3.51
N THR A 35 -5.38 9.99 -3.39
CA THR A 35 -4.31 9.27 -2.71
C THR A 35 -3.71 10.09 -1.59
N ILE A 36 -3.30 9.41 -0.50
CA ILE A 36 -2.58 10.02 0.60
C ILE A 36 -1.33 9.21 0.93
N GLY A 37 -0.21 9.89 1.09
CA GLY A 37 1.05 9.33 1.55
C GLY A 37 1.61 10.09 2.72
N PHE A 38 2.60 9.48 3.38
CA PHE A 38 3.21 10.02 4.59
C PHE A 38 4.72 9.97 4.49
N ASP A 39 5.36 11.12 4.67
CA ASP A 39 6.78 11.21 4.94
C ASP A 39 6.97 11.20 6.46
N TYR A 40 7.50 10.10 7.01
CA TYR A 40 7.73 9.94 8.44
C TYR A 40 9.22 9.80 8.78
N GLY A 41 10.10 10.26 7.88
CA GLY A 41 11.54 10.12 8.03
C GLY A 41 12.02 8.68 7.82
N GLN A 42 11.33 7.92 6.95
CA GLN A 42 11.76 6.57 6.60
C GLN A 42 13.16 6.58 5.99
N ARG A 43 13.94 5.57 6.34
CA ARG A 43 15.34 5.39 5.95
C ARG A 43 15.59 5.61 4.44
N HIS A 44 14.61 5.28 3.59
CA HIS A 44 14.71 5.46 2.14
C HIS A 44 13.43 6.10 1.58
N ALA A 45 13.55 7.35 1.17
CA ALA A 45 12.47 8.10 0.52
C ALA A 45 12.14 7.60 -0.90
N VAL A 46 12.90 6.63 -1.45
CA VAL A 46 12.73 6.12 -2.83
C VAL A 46 11.30 5.66 -3.11
N GLU A 47 10.60 5.12 -2.12
CA GLU A 47 9.20 4.71 -2.28
C GLU A 47 8.29 5.93 -2.51
N LEU A 48 8.55 7.05 -1.82
CA LEU A 48 7.82 8.30 -2.03
C LEU A 48 8.06 8.88 -3.42
N ASP A 49 9.30 8.79 -3.93
CA ASP A 49 9.66 9.23 -5.28
C ASP A 49 8.95 8.41 -6.37
N CYS A 50 8.51 7.19 -6.05
CA CYS A 50 7.75 6.34 -6.97
C CYS A 50 6.28 6.78 -7.13
N ARG A 51 5.74 7.59 -6.22
CA ARG A 51 4.32 7.94 -6.20
C ARG A 51 3.86 8.59 -7.50
N GLU A 52 4.49 9.68 -7.90
CA GLU A 52 4.09 10.39 -9.12
C GLU A 52 4.30 9.56 -10.39
N PRO A 53 5.45 8.91 -10.64
CA PRO A 53 5.61 7.99 -11.78
C PRO A 53 4.54 6.90 -11.85
N VAL A 54 4.19 6.27 -10.73
CA VAL A 54 3.13 5.24 -10.69
C VAL A 54 1.78 5.84 -11.05
N ARG A 55 1.41 6.99 -10.49
CA ARG A 55 0.14 7.67 -10.78
C ARG A 55 0.05 8.06 -12.26
N ALA A 56 1.12 8.61 -12.82
CA ALA A 56 1.21 8.95 -14.23
C ALA A 56 1.06 7.70 -15.13
N ALA A 57 1.72 6.61 -14.79
CA ALA A 57 1.62 5.35 -15.52
C ALA A 57 0.21 4.72 -15.44
N LEU A 58 -0.46 4.79 -14.29
CA LEU A 58 -1.84 4.32 -14.12
C LEU A 58 -2.84 5.13 -14.97
N ARG A 59 -2.65 6.45 -15.08
CA ARG A 59 -3.45 7.30 -15.98
C ARG A 59 -3.33 6.87 -17.44
N GLN A 60 -2.12 6.53 -17.85
CA GLN A 60 -1.85 6.08 -19.23
C GLN A 60 -2.33 4.66 -19.51
N LEU A 61 -2.43 3.82 -18.47
CA LEU A 61 -2.82 2.42 -18.62
C LEU A 61 -4.28 2.27 -19.03
N ALA A 62 -5.18 3.12 -18.53
CA ALA A 62 -6.60 3.02 -18.81
C ALA A 62 -7.31 4.40 -18.73
N PRO A 63 -7.98 4.85 -19.81
CA PRO A 63 -8.66 6.14 -19.83
C PRO A 63 -9.67 6.33 -18.67
N GLN A 64 -10.36 5.26 -18.26
CA GLN A 64 -11.28 5.31 -17.12
C GLN A 64 -10.56 5.53 -15.78
N TRP A 65 -9.31 5.11 -15.63
CA TRP A 65 -8.50 5.36 -14.45
C TRP A 65 -7.98 6.80 -14.42
N ASP A 66 -7.62 7.35 -15.58
CA ASP A 66 -7.26 8.76 -15.68
C ASP A 66 -8.42 9.67 -15.23
N ALA A 67 -9.64 9.39 -15.71
CA ALA A 67 -10.83 10.15 -15.35
C ALA A 67 -11.22 10.07 -13.85
N ARG A 68 -10.80 8.99 -13.16
CA ARG A 68 -11.14 8.73 -11.74
C ARG A 68 -10.04 9.14 -10.76
N LEU A 69 -8.80 9.22 -11.21
CA LEU A 69 -7.66 9.52 -10.35
C LEU A 69 -7.57 11.03 -10.08
N GLY A 70 -7.98 11.41 -8.88
CA GLY A 70 -8.03 12.79 -8.37
C GLY A 70 -6.70 13.26 -7.77
N ASP A 71 -6.80 14.04 -6.69
CA ASP A 71 -5.68 14.68 -6.02
C ASP A 71 -4.75 13.69 -5.31
N ASP A 72 -3.50 14.11 -5.13
CA ASP A 72 -2.50 13.44 -4.32
C ASP A 72 -2.14 14.28 -3.10
N HIS A 73 -2.19 13.66 -1.93
CA HIS A 73 -1.86 14.31 -0.66
C HIS A 73 -0.59 13.68 -0.09
N LEU A 74 0.39 14.49 0.25
CA LEU A 74 1.59 14.07 0.97
C LEU A 74 1.69 14.83 2.28
N PHE A 75 1.71 14.11 3.40
CA PHE A 75 1.76 14.68 4.74
C PHE A 75 3.10 14.39 5.40
N ASP A 76 3.64 15.41 6.05
CA ASP A 76 4.76 15.25 6.99
C ASP A 76 4.24 14.56 8.26
N ALA A 77 4.73 13.37 8.52
CA ALA A 77 4.48 12.56 9.71
C ALA A 77 5.79 12.29 10.48
N SER A 78 6.80 13.14 10.33
CA SER A 78 8.14 13.01 10.92
C SER A 78 8.12 12.92 12.45
N VAL A 79 7.04 13.36 13.09
CA VAL A 79 6.82 13.16 14.54
C VAL A 79 6.92 11.69 14.94
N ILE A 80 6.61 10.73 14.04
CA ILE A 80 6.76 9.29 14.29
C ILE A 80 8.21 8.92 14.60
N ALA A 81 9.17 9.53 13.89
CA ALA A 81 10.59 9.27 14.10
C ALA A 81 11.08 9.72 15.48
N THR A 82 10.36 10.66 16.15
CA THR A 82 10.71 11.14 17.49
C THR A 82 10.23 10.21 18.62
N ILE A 83 9.29 9.28 18.31
CA ILE A 83 8.75 8.33 19.31
C ILE A 83 9.79 7.27 19.66
N GLY A 84 10.64 6.87 18.71
CA GLY A 84 11.72 5.91 18.95
C GLY A 84 12.39 5.48 17.65
N ALA A 85 13.66 5.10 17.76
CA ALA A 85 14.41 4.57 16.63
C ALA A 85 13.95 3.13 16.33
N THR A 86 13.60 2.88 15.07
CA THR A 86 13.30 1.53 14.55
C THR A 86 14.17 1.27 13.32
N ALA A 87 14.27 0.02 12.85
CA ALA A 87 15.02 -0.29 11.64
C ALA A 87 14.45 0.34 10.36
N LEU A 88 13.25 0.94 10.41
CA LEU A 88 12.70 1.77 9.32
C LEU A 88 13.12 3.24 9.38
N THR A 89 13.46 3.75 10.57
CA THR A 89 13.80 5.16 10.79
C THR A 89 15.27 5.36 11.18
N SER A 90 16.03 4.28 11.32
CA SER A 90 17.47 4.30 11.71
C SER A 90 18.25 3.19 10.99
N ASP A 91 19.58 3.18 11.17
CA ASP A 91 20.49 2.14 10.64
C ASP A 91 20.50 0.85 11.48
N ALA A 92 19.53 0.64 12.36
CA ALA A 92 19.42 -0.60 13.13
C ALA A 92 19.24 -1.84 12.24
N ALA A 93 19.73 -2.99 12.72
CA ALA A 93 19.56 -4.26 12.01
C ALA A 93 18.10 -4.67 11.94
N ILE A 94 17.71 -5.27 10.80
CA ILE A 94 16.36 -5.80 10.59
C ILE A 94 16.33 -7.24 11.11
N GLU A 95 15.77 -7.42 12.31
CA GLU A 95 15.72 -8.67 13.05
C GLU A 95 14.34 -8.85 13.70
N LEU A 96 14.11 -9.96 14.37
CA LEU A 96 12.96 -10.14 15.27
C LEU A 96 13.38 -9.77 16.69
N ASP A 97 12.54 -9.04 17.40
CA ASP A 97 12.76 -8.74 18.82
C ASP A 97 12.44 -9.96 19.71
N ALA A 98 12.61 -9.79 21.03
CA ALA A 98 12.34 -10.84 22.02
C ALA A 98 10.86 -11.30 22.07
N GLN A 99 9.95 -10.51 21.52
CA GLN A 99 8.52 -10.79 21.39
C GLN A 99 8.16 -11.38 20.01
N GLY A 100 9.14 -11.56 19.13
CA GLY A 100 8.93 -12.05 17.77
C GLY A 100 8.38 -11.00 16.79
N LEU A 101 8.40 -9.71 17.15
CA LEU A 101 8.05 -8.63 16.25
C LEU A 101 9.28 -8.15 15.48
N PRO A 102 9.15 -7.81 14.20
CA PRO A 102 10.25 -7.23 13.44
C PRO A 102 10.69 -5.87 14.02
N THR A 103 11.99 -5.63 14.09
CA THR A 103 12.56 -4.34 14.50
C THR A 103 12.18 -3.18 13.57
N THR A 104 11.58 -3.49 12.42
CA THR A 104 10.92 -2.53 11.50
C THR A 104 9.53 -2.11 11.98
N PHE A 105 8.96 -2.73 13.01
CA PHE A 105 7.66 -2.33 13.55
C PHE A 105 7.77 -0.97 14.24
N VAL A 106 6.94 -0.03 13.81
CA VAL A 106 6.77 1.29 14.43
C VAL A 106 5.41 1.29 15.13
N PRO A 107 5.36 1.19 16.47
CA PRO A 107 4.10 1.09 17.21
C PRO A 107 3.14 2.23 16.88
N GLY A 108 1.92 1.88 16.45
CA GLY A 108 0.86 2.85 16.17
C GLY A 108 0.98 3.62 14.85
N ARG A 109 2.00 3.35 14.02
CA ARG A 109 2.19 4.05 12.74
C ARG A 109 0.96 3.97 11.84
N ASN A 110 0.44 2.78 11.58
CA ASN A 110 -0.73 2.61 10.71
C ASN A 110 -1.99 3.19 11.34
N LEU A 111 -2.11 3.19 12.68
CA LEU A 111 -3.23 3.84 13.37
C LEU A 111 -3.20 5.35 13.14
N LEU A 112 -2.03 5.99 13.29
CA LEU A 112 -1.88 7.42 13.02
C LEU A 112 -2.19 7.75 11.56
N PHE A 113 -1.69 6.96 10.61
CA PHE A 113 -1.99 7.15 9.18
C PHE A 113 -3.48 7.07 8.90
N LEU A 114 -4.20 6.14 9.51
CA LEU A 114 -5.65 6.01 9.37
C LEU A 114 -6.40 7.18 9.99
N VAL A 115 -5.96 7.71 11.12
CA VAL A 115 -6.55 8.92 11.73
C VAL A 115 -6.39 10.13 10.81
N LEU A 116 -5.20 10.36 10.27
CA LEU A 116 -4.93 11.46 9.33
C LEU A 116 -5.71 11.27 8.03
N ALA A 117 -5.75 10.05 7.48
CA ALA A 117 -6.54 9.73 6.29
C ALA A 117 -8.04 9.97 6.54
N GLY A 118 -8.56 9.58 7.70
CA GLY A 118 -9.95 9.85 8.11
C GLY A 118 -10.27 11.35 8.16
N ALA A 119 -9.35 12.16 8.70
CA ALA A 119 -9.52 13.61 8.75
C ALA A 119 -9.56 14.24 7.34
N VAL A 120 -8.68 13.78 6.43
CA VAL A 120 -8.71 14.22 5.01
C VAL A 120 -9.99 13.76 4.34
N ALA A 121 -10.36 12.50 4.49
CA ALA A 121 -11.58 11.94 3.92
C ALA A 121 -12.84 12.70 4.38
N ALA A 122 -12.93 13.04 5.67
CA ALA A 122 -14.02 13.84 6.22
C ALA A 122 -14.13 15.23 5.58
N ARG A 123 -12.99 15.90 5.35
CA ARG A 123 -12.93 17.24 4.75
C ARG A 123 -13.22 17.27 3.26
N ARG A 124 -12.90 16.17 2.56
CA ARG A 124 -13.04 16.03 1.12
C ARG A 124 -14.30 15.25 0.72
N GLU A 125 -15.11 14.87 1.69
CA GLU A 125 -16.34 14.10 1.48
C GLU A 125 -16.07 12.77 0.74
N LEU A 126 -15.03 12.04 1.18
CA LEU A 126 -14.70 10.71 0.68
C LEU A 126 -15.26 9.69 1.68
N GLU A 127 -16.01 8.70 1.19
CA GLU A 127 -16.72 7.75 2.06
C GLU A 127 -15.91 6.49 2.34
N VAL A 128 -14.91 6.21 1.51
CA VAL A 128 -14.12 4.98 1.60
C VAL A 128 -12.66 5.30 1.81
N ILE A 129 -12.03 4.61 2.75
CA ILE A 129 -10.58 4.64 2.97
C ILE A 129 -10.04 3.27 2.58
N VAL A 130 -9.05 3.22 1.70
CA VAL A 130 -8.46 1.97 1.20
C VAL A 130 -7.03 1.86 1.67
N GLY A 131 -6.68 0.72 2.29
CA GLY A 131 -5.33 0.45 2.78
C GLY A 131 -4.79 -0.91 2.34
N GLY A 132 -3.47 -1.00 2.19
CA GLY A 132 -2.77 -2.24 1.84
C GLY A 132 -2.39 -3.11 3.03
N MET A 133 -3.07 -2.97 4.17
CA MET A 133 -2.84 -3.80 5.34
C MET A 133 -3.18 -5.27 5.03
N CYS A 134 -2.36 -6.16 5.55
CA CYS A 134 -2.44 -7.59 5.27
C CYS A 134 -2.04 -8.37 6.53
N GLU A 135 -2.87 -9.32 6.95
CA GLU A 135 -2.61 -10.17 8.10
C GLU A 135 -1.81 -11.42 7.72
N THR A 136 -1.97 -11.89 6.48
CA THR A 136 -1.26 -13.07 5.96
C THR A 136 0.16 -12.77 5.49
N ASP A 137 0.53 -11.50 5.38
CA ASP A 137 1.89 -11.11 5.06
C ASP A 137 2.80 -11.32 6.29
N PHE A 138 3.99 -11.83 6.08
CA PHE A 138 4.92 -12.32 7.10
C PHE A 138 5.44 -11.22 8.06
N SER A 139 4.92 -10.00 7.96
CA SER A 139 5.34 -8.87 8.79
C SER A 139 4.89 -8.95 10.25
N GLY A 140 3.78 -9.65 10.53
CA GLY A 140 3.29 -9.87 11.90
C GLY A 140 2.87 -8.60 12.66
N TYR A 141 2.77 -7.45 11.98
CA TYR A 141 2.45 -6.17 12.62
C TYR A 141 1.05 -6.16 13.23
N PRO A 142 0.92 -5.91 14.55
CA PRO A 142 -0.39 -5.86 15.19
C PRO A 142 -1.35 -4.83 14.58
N ASP A 143 -0.81 -3.72 14.09
CA ASP A 143 -1.57 -2.63 13.47
C ASP A 143 -1.94 -2.88 12.00
N CYS A 144 -1.68 -4.10 11.48
CA CYS A 144 -2.15 -4.56 10.17
C CYS A 144 -3.25 -5.61 10.25
N ARG A 145 -3.60 -6.09 11.45
CA ARG A 145 -4.58 -7.17 11.65
C ARG A 145 -6.00 -6.73 11.32
N ASP A 146 -6.82 -7.64 10.86
CA ASP A 146 -8.22 -7.40 10.49
C ASP A 146 -9.03 -6.82 11.66
N ASP A 147 -8.86 -7.37 12.87
CA ASP A 147 -9.53 -6.84 14.06
C ASP A 147 -9.10 -5.41 14.38
N THR A 148 -7.83 -5.05 14.15
CA THR A 148 -7.35 -3.67 14.32
C THR A 148 -8.02 -2.75 13.29
N MET A 149 -8.15 -3.18 12.04
CA MET A 149 -8.81 -2.39 10.99
C MET A 149 -10.30 -2.16 11.31
N LYS A 150 -11.00 -3.19 11.79
CA LYS A 150 -12.41 -3.07 12.22
C LYS A 150 -12.59 -2.12 13.40
N ALA A 151 -11.70 -2.23 14.41
CA ALA A 151 -11.71 -1.32 15.55
C ALA A 151 -11.41 0.12 15.14
N MET A 152 -10.47 0.34 14.23
CA MET A 152 -10.15 1.65 13.70
C MET A 152 -11.30 2.25 12.89
N GLN A 153 -11.97 1.47 12.04
CA GLN A 153 -13.17 1.95 11.33
C GLN A 153 -14.23 2.44 12.32
N LEU A 154 -14.48 1.68 13.38
CA LEU A 154 -15.45 2.08 14.42
C LEU A 154 -15.01 3.37 15.11
N ALA A 155 -13.73 3.46 15.51
CA ALA A 155 -13.18 4.64 16.18
C ALA A 155 -13.27 5.90 15.31
N LEU A 156 -12.91 5.79 14.02
CA LEU A 156 -12.98 6.89 13.06
C LEU A 156 -14.44 7.34 12.87
N ASN A 157 -15.38 6.39 12.73
CA ASN A 157 -16.79 6.69 12.52
C ASN A 157 -17.41 7.40 13.72
N LEU A 158 -17.12 6.95 14.93
CA LEU A 158 -17.60 7.58 16.17
C LEU A 158 -16.90 8.94 16.43
N GLY A 159 -15.58 8.98 16.29
CA GLY A 159 -14.79 10.17 16.64
C GLY A 159 -14.95 11.33 15.65
N MET A 160 -15.33 11.05 14.40
CA MET A 160 -15.48 12.06 13.35
C MET A 160 -16.95 12.29 12.93
N ASP A 161 -17.89 11.60 13.57
CA ASP A 161 -19.32 11.61 13.21
C ASP A 161 -19.54 11.38 11.71
N ARG A 162 -18.93 10.31 11.19
CA ARG A 162 -18.96 9.90 9.77
C ARG A 162 -19.29 8.42 9.64
N ARG A 163 -19.48 7.96 8.40
CA ARG A 163 -19.71 6.56 8.06
C ARG A 163 -18.71 6.10 6.99
N PHE A 164 -17.44 6.07 7.37
CA PHE A 164 -16.41 5.53 6.50
C PHE A 164 -16.53 4.01 6.38
N ALA A 165 -16.27 3.49 5.17
CA ALA A 165 -15.85 2.12 4.99
C ALA A 165 -14.32 2.08 4.93
N LEU A 166 -13.70 1.20 5.74
CA LEU A 166 -12.26 0.93 5.66
C LEU A 166 -12.06 -0.39 4.90
N GLU A 167 -11.55 -0.29 3.69
CA GLU A 167 -11.37 -1.43 2.78
C GLU A 167 -9.90 -1.86 2.74
N THR A 168 -9.68 -3.15 2.95
CA THR A 168 -8.34 -3.75 2.96
C THR A 168 -8.28 -4.92 1.97
N PRO A 169 -8.20 -4.64 0.65
CA PRO A 169 -8.33 -5.67 -0.39
C PRO A 169 -7.24 -6.74 -0.35
N LEU A 170 -6.16 -6.52 0.40
CA LEU A 170 -5.06 -7.46 0.55
C LEU A 170 -5.09 -8.25 1.87
N MET A 171 -6.06 -8.01 2.76
CA MET A 171 -6.08 -8.54 4.13
C MET A 171 -5.76 -10.04 4.23
N TRP A 172 -6.32 -10.84 3.35
CA TRP A 172 -6.20 -12.29 3.33
C TRP A 172 -5.43 -12.83 2.12
N ARG A 173 -4.62 -11.98 1.46
CA ARG A 173 -3.86 -12.33 0.27
C ARG A 173 -2.38 -12.45 0.58
N ASP A 174 -1.76 -13.53 0.13
CA ASP A 174 -0.30 -13.58 0.11
C ASP A 174 0.30 -12.77 -1.06
N LYS A 175 1.63 -12.72 -1.11
CA LYS A 175 2.32 -11.91 -2.15
C LYS A 175 2.08 -12.41 -3.57
N ALA A 176 1.85 -13.72 -3.78
CA ALA A 176 1.48 -14.24 -5.09
C ALA A 176 0.05 -13.84 -5.46
N ASP A 177 -0.87 -13.86 -4.49
CA ASP A 177 -2.25 -13.39 -4.68
C ASP A 177 -2.32 -11.89 -4.96
N THR A 178 -1.43 -11.09 -4.39
CA THR A 178 -1.31 -9.66 -4.70
C THR A 178 -0.91 -9.44 -6.16
N TRP A 179 0.03 -10.24 -6.70
CA TRP A 179 0.38 -10.22 -8.12
C TRP A 179 -0.77 -10.66 -9.02
N ARG A 180 -1.51 -11.72 -8.64
CA ARG A 180 -2.69 -12.18 -9.39
C ARG A 180 -3.81 -11.12 -9.40
N LEU A 181 -3.99 -10.43 -8.27
CA LEU A 181 -4.96 -9.33 -8.21
C LEU A 181 -4.56 -8.22 -9.17
N ALA A 182 -3.29 -7.83 -9.21
CA ALA A 182 -2.80 -6.82 -10.16
C ALA A 182 -3.05 -7.26 -11.60
N GLU A 183 -2.73 -8.51 -11.95
CA GLU A 183 -3.00 -9.06 -13.29
C GLU A 183 -4.51 -9.06 -13.62
N THR A 184 -5.36 -9.43 -12.67
CA THR A 184 -6.82 -9.41 -12.84
C THR A 184 -7.37 -8.02 -13.12
N LEU A 185 -6.78 -6.98 -12.50
CA LEU A 185 -7.23 -5.59 -12.60
C LEU A 185 -6.78 -4.89 -13.88
N GLY A 186 -5.54 -5.11 -14.30
CA GLY A 186 -4.95 -4.37 -15.42
C GLY A 186 -4.08 -5.22 -16.36
N GLY A 187 -4.22 -6.54 -16.28
CA GLY A 187 -3.46 -7.46 -17.15
C GLY A 187 -1.96 -7.44 -16.88
N GLU A 188 -1.21 -7.99 -17.80
CA GLU A 188 0.27 -7.99 -17.77
C GLU A 188 0.84 -6.55 -17.78
N ALA A 189 0.11 -5.59 -18.35
CA ALA A 189 0.53 -4.21 -18.38
C ALA A 189 0.60 -3.58 -16.98
N LEU A 190 -0.34 -3.88 -16.07
CA LEU A 190 -0.26 -3.44 -14.68
C LEU A 190 0.84 -4.17 -13.92
N VAL A 191 1.05 -5.46 -14.18
CA VAL A 191 2.18 -6.21 -13.59
C VAL A 191 3.51 -5.59 -14.00
N ALA A 192 3.68 -5.29 -15.28
CA ALA A 192 4.89 -4.62 -15.80
C ALA A 192 5.08 -3.22 -15.19
N LEU A 193 4.00 -2.44 -15.05
CA LEU A 193 4.01 -1.14 -14.38
C LEU A 193 4.51 -1.26 -12.93
N ILE A 194 3.98 -2.23 -12.18
CA ILE A 194 4.39 -2.48 -10.79
C ILE A 194 5.87 -2.85 -10.73
N CYS A 195 6.36 -3.72 -11.63
CA CYS A 195 7.78 -4.08 -11.69
C CYS A 195 8.67 -2.87 -11.98
N GLU A 196 8.24 -1.97 -12.86
CA GLU A 196 9.07 -0.84 -13.31
C GLU A 196 9.04 0.33 -12.34
N TRP A 197 7.86 0.74 -11.86
CA TRP A 197 7.69 2.02 -11.19
C TRP A 197 7.60 1.92 -9.67
N THR A 198 7.32 0.74 -9.07
CA THR A 198 7.20 0.64 -7.62
C THR A 198 8.52 0.27 -6.95
N HIS A 199 8.61 0.59 -5.66
CA HIS A 199 9.74 0.21 -4.83
C HIS A 199 9.29 -0.42 -3.53
N THR A 200 10.05 -1.41 -3.02
CA THR A 200 9.77 -2.12 -1.75
C THR A 200 11.05 -2.45 -0.98
N CYS A 201 12.21 -2.23 -1.58
CA CYS A 201 13.49 -2.60 -0.98
C CYS A 201 13.80 -1.75 0.25
N TYR A 202 14.02 -2.38 1.41
CA TYR A 202 14.39 -1.69 2.65
C TYR A 202 15.74 -0.97 2.59
N LEU A 203 16.58 -1.27 1.59
CA LEU A 203 17.88 -0.61 1.39
C LEU A 203 17.84 0.48 0.30
N GLY A 204 16.67 0.81 -0.23
CA GLY A 204 16.51 1.84 -1.26
C GLY A 204 17.21 1.54 -2.59
N ASP A 205 17.58 0.28 -2.85
CA ASP A 205 18.34 -0.07 -4.05
C ASP A 205 17.46 -0.07 -5.30
N ARG A 206 17.72 0.87 -6.19
CA ARG A 206 17.11 0.97 -7.53
C ARG A 206 18.09 0.72 -8.67
N ARG A 207 19.31 0.30 -8.38
CA ARG A 207 20.34 0.00 -9.41
C ARG A 207 20.23 -1.42 -9.94
N HIS A 208 19.80 -2.37 -9.10
CA HIS A 208 19.65 -3.75 -9.49
C HIS A 208 18.21 -4.05 -9.89
N ARG A 209 18.02 -4.48 -11.15
CA ARG A 209 16.73 -4.86 -11.71
C ARG A 209 16.62 -6.39 -11.78
N HIS A 210 15.50 -6.89 -11.30
CA HIS A 210 15.13 -8.31 -11.31
C HIS A 210 13.83 -8.50 -12.12
N ALA A 211 13.39 -9.74 -12.33
CA ALA A 211 12.11 -10.03 -12.99
C ALA A 211 10.90 -9.45 -12.24
N TRP A 212 11.01 -9.27 -10.94
CA TRP A 212 9.98 -8.73 -10.06
C TRP A 212 10.10 -7.21 -9.81
N GLY A 213 11.07 -6.52 -10.42
CA GLY A 213 11.31 -5.09 -10.26
C GLY A 213 12.67 -4.77 -9.64
N TYR A 214 12.83 -3.58 -9.09
CA TYR A 214 14.10 -3.10 -8.54
C TYR A 214 14.26 -3.44 -7.05
N GLY A 215 15.49 -3.75 -6.63
CA GLY A 215 15.84 -3.96 -5.24
C GLY A 215 17.17 -4.71 -5.05
N CYS A 216 17.67 -4.74 -3.82
CA CYS A 216 18.95 -5.40 -3.48
C CYS A 216 18.94 -6.93 -3.65
N GLY A 217 17.76 -7.56 -3.72
CA GLY A 217 17.59 -9.01 -3.87
C GLY A 217 17.75 -9.84 -2.59
N HIS A 218 18.19 -9.25 -1.47
CA HIS A 218 18.50 -10.01 -0.24
C HIS A 218 17.82 -9.51 1.03
N CYS A 219 17.30 -8.29 1.09
CA CYS A 219 16.52 -7.86 2.25
C CYS A 219 15.17 -8.60 2.33
N PRO A 220 14.54 -8.68 3.53
CA PRO A 220 13.29 -9.41 3.71
C PRO A 220 12.19 -9.01 2.73
N ALA A 221 12.02 -7.72 2.46
CA ALA A 221 11.02 -7.23 1.50
C ALA A 221 11.30 -7.67 0.06
N CYS A 222 12.58 -7.65 -0.38
CA CYS A 222 12.97 -8.16 -1.70
C CYS A 222 12.73 -9.66 -1.82
N LEU A 223 13.11 -10.44 -0.80
CA LEU A 223 12.92 -11.89 -0.80
C LEU A 223 11.43 -12.27 -0.83
N LEU A 224 10.59 -11.56 -0.07
CA LEU A 224 9.15 -11.78 -0.06
C LEU A 224 8.52 -11.47 -1.43
N ARG A 225 8.86 -10.30 -2.00
CA ARG A 225 8.39 -9.88 -3.32
C ARG A 225 8.84 -10.85 -4.41
N ALA A 226 10.10 -11.26 -4.40
CA ALA A 226 10.67 -12.22 -5.36
C ALA A 226 9.98 -13.58 -5.32
N ARG A 227 9.78 -14.14 -4.11
CA ARG A 227 9.07 -15.42 -3.92
C ARG A 227 7.63 -15.35 -4.40
N GLY A 228 6.91 -14.28 -4.05
CA GLY A 228 5.54 -14.07 -4.50
C GLY A 228 5.44 -13.96 -6.02
N HIS A 229 6.35 -13.22 -6.67
CA HIS A 229 6.39 -13.10 -8.12
C HIS A 229 6.71 -14.44 -8.81
N ALA A 230 7.72 -15.18 -8.32
CA ALA A 230 8.08 -16.49 -8.87
C ALA A 230 6.92 -17.47 -8.80
N ARG A 231 6.23 -17.55 -7.65
CA ARG A 231 5.04 -18.39 -7.47
C ARG A 231 3.90 -17.95 -8.39
N PHE A 232 3.62 -16.66 -8.48
CA PHE A 232 2.62 -16.13 -9.42
C PHE A 232 2.90 -16.54 -10.86
N ARG A 233 4.17 -16.45 -11.30
CA ARG A 233 4.55 -16.83 -12.68
C ARG A 233 4.46 -18.34 -12.92
N SER A 234 4.84 -19.19 -11.94
CA SER A 234 4.81 -20.65 -12.06
C SER A 234 3.41 -21.26 -12.05
N GLU A 235 2.44 -20.58 -11.49
CA GLU A 235 1.05 -21.06 -11.39
C GLU A 235 0.16 -20.54 -12.55
N ARG A 236 0.73 -19.81 -13.50
CA ARG A 236 0.00 -19.42 -14.73
C ARG A 236 -0.26 -20.62 -15.62
N PRO A 237 -1.45 -20.73 -16.22
CA PRO A 237 -1.79 -21.83 -17.12
C PRO A 237 -0.79 -22.00 -18.28
N ASP A 238 -0.29 -20.89 -18.81
CA ASP A 238 0.61 -20.85 -19.96
C ASP A 238 2.08 -21.19 -19.62
N ALA A 239 2.41 -21.41 -18.35
CA ALA A 239 3.78 -21.77 -17.92
C ALA A 239 4.08 -23.28 -18.05
N ARG A 240 3.17 -24.07 -18.63
CA ARG A 240 3.25 -25.56 -18.73
C ARG A 240 3.43 -26.08 -20.17
N GLU A 241 3.80 -25.21 -21.13
CA GLU A 241 4.20 -25.61 -22.48
C GLU A 241 5.72 -25.56 -22.68
#